data_631b4911db1e38829dca9ef6a8004a59
#
_entry.id   631b4911db1e38829dca9ef6a8004a59
#
_cell.length_a   1.000
_cell.length_b   1.000
_cell.length_c   1.000
_cell.angle_alpha   90.00
_cell.angle_beta   90.00
_cell.angle_gamma   90.00
#
_symmetry.space_group_name_H-M   'P 1'
#
loop_
_entity.id
_entity.type
_entity.pdbx_description
1 polymer ?
#
loop_
_entity_poly.entity_id
_entity_poly.type
_entity_poly.pdbx_seq_one_letter_code
_entity_poly.pdbx_strand_id
1 'polypeptide(L)'
;MFKKMVIGAGAVLSLLLLLVLALPTIVHSLGVHPVYEDARDYSLPGKRALLITTSHGVLNAPGETTGDPTGVMASEFTIAYYQFLDAGMEVEIASIKGGEIPIDPQTLKRVIRS
;
A
#
# COMPACT_ATOMS: atom_id res chain seq x y z
N MET A 1 33.77 -33.30 -8.19
CA MET A 1 33.78 -31.83 -8.22
C MET A 1 32.43 -31.25 -8.63
N PHE A 2 31.86 -31.67 -9.75
CA PHE A 2 30.58 -31.23 -10.25
C PHE A 2 29.39 -31.39 -9.26
N LYS A 3 29.25 -32.56 -8.60
CA LYS A 3 28.21 -32.82 -7.58
C LYS A 3 28.21 -31.79 -6.41
N LYS A 4 29.39 -31.47 -5.90
CA LYS A 4 29.53 -30.50 -4.80
C LYS A 4 29.15 -29.07 -5.23
N MET A 5 29.44 -28.75 -6.48
CA MET A 5 29.11 -27.44 -7.08
C MET A 5 27.60 -27.28 -7.30
N VAL A 6 26.92 -28.35 -7.75
CA VAL A 6 25.45 -28.38 -7.92
C VAL A 6 24.74 -28.30 -6.57
N ILE A 7 25.23 -29.00 -5.54
CA ILE A 7 24.67 -28.94 -4.18
C ILE A 7 24.86 -27.53 -3.60
N GLY A 8 26.04 -26.92 -3.78
CA GLY A 8 26.30 -25.55 -3.33
C GLY A 8 25.41 -24.52 -4.02
N ALA A 9 25.26 -24.63 -5.33
CA ALA A 9 24.36 -23.74 -6.09
C ALA A 9 22.89 -23.90 -5.67
N GLY A 10 22.45 -25.14 -5.45
CA GLY A 10 21.10 -25.42 -4.96
C GLY A 10 20.84 -24.84 -3.56
N ALA A 11 21.81 -24.94 -2.66
CA ALA A 11 21.70 -24.38 -1.32
C ALA A 11 21.61 -22.85 -1.35
N VAL A 12 22.42 -22.19 -2.16
CA VAL A 12 22.39 -20.73 -2.33
C VAL A 12 21.05 -20.28 -2.92
N LEU A 13 20.55 -20.98 -3.94
CA LEU A 13 19.26 -20.66 -4.55
C LEU A 13 18.10 -20.83 -3.55
N SER A 14 18.13 -21.88 -2.76
CA SER A 14 17.12 -22.12 -1.71
C SER A 14 17.16 -21.05 -0.63
N LEU A 15 18.34 -20.61 -0.22
CA LEU A 15 18.52 -19.54 0.76
C LEU A 15 17.97 -18.19 0.22
N LEU A 16 18.27 -17.86 -1.02
CA LEU A 16 17.76 -16.67 -1.67
C LEU A 16 16.23 -16.70 -1.78
N LEU A 17 15.67 -17.85 -2.14
CA LEU A 17 14.21 -18.00 -2.22
C LEU A 17 13.55 -17.82 -0.84
N LEU A 18 14.12 -18.42 0.21
CA LEU A 18 13.63 -18.24 1.58
C LEU A 18 13.71 -16.77 2.01
N LEU A 19 14.79 -16.07 1.67
CA LEU A 19 14.96 -14.66 1.98
C LEU A 19 13.89 -13.79 1.28
N VAL A 20 13.63 -14.05 0.01
CA VAL A 20 12.58 -13.35 -0.75
C VAL A 20 11.19 -13.62 -0.16
N LEU A 21 10.91 -14.86 0.23
CA LEU A 21 9.64 -15.23 0.85
C LEU A 21 9.46 -14.62 2.25
N ALA A 22 10.55 -14.48 3.01
CA ALA A 22 10.55 -13.89 4.34
C ALA A 22 10.55 -12.34 4.31
N LEU A 23 10.92 -11.72 3.19
CA LEU A 23 11.07 -10.27 3.08
C LEU A 23 9.84 -9.48 3.55
N PRO A 24 8.60 -9.81 3.19
CA PRO A 24 7.43 -9.08 3.68
C PRO A 24 7.30 -9.12 5.21
N THR A 25 7.59 -10.27 5.82
CA THR A 25 7.54 -10.45 7.28
C THR A 25 8.65 -9.65 7.96
N ILE A 26 9.85 -9.65 7.39
CA ILE A 26 11.00 -8.89 7.91
C ILE A 26 10.70 -7.39 7.85
N VAL A 27 10.21 -6.88 6.72
CA VAL A 27 9.85 -5.47 6.54
C VAL A 27 8.77 -5.06 7.54
N HIS A 28 7.77 -5.90 7.75
CA HIS A 28 6.73 -5.66 8.74
C HIS A 28 7.28 -5.64 10.17
N SER A 29 8.15 -6.60 10.54
CA SER A 29 8.75 -6.68 11.89
C SER A 29 9.72 -5.52 12.19
N LEU A 30 10.28 -4.90 11.17
CA LEU A 30 11.13 -3.71 11.31
C LEU A 30 10.33 -2.41 11.50
N GLY A 31 9.00 -2.49 11.55
CA GLY A 31 8.14 -1.32 11.76
C GLY A 31 8.13 -0.34 10.59
N VAL A 32 8.50 -0.79 9.39
CA VAL A 32 8.41 0.04 8.17
C VAL A 32 6.95 0.37 7.83
N HIS A 33 6.03 -0.46 8.33
CA HIS A 33 4.59 -0.21 8.34
C HIS A 33 4.14 -0.10 9.81
N PRO A 34 4.21 1.08 10.42
CA PRO A 34 3.80 1.23 11.80
C PRO A 34 2.32 0.88 11.95
N VAL A 35 2.06 -0.10 12.79
CA VAL A 35 0.70 -0.32 13.30
C VAL A 35 0.45 0.79 14.31
N TYR A 36 -0.61 1.54 14.15
CA TYR A 36 -1.04 2.53 15.14
C TYR A 36 -1.63 1.81 16.35
N GLU A 37 -0.76 1.32 17.22
CA GLU A 37 -1.18 0.65 18.47
C GLU A 37 -1.84 1.61 19.48
N ASP A 38 -1.54 2.90 19.35
CA ASP A 38 -2.08 3.97 20.21
C ASP A 38 -3.21 4.77 19.55
N ALA A 39 -3.84 4.25 18.52
CA ALA A 39 -5.03 4.88 17.93
C ALA A 39 -6.09 5.03 19.03
N ARG A 40 -6.36 6.27 19.47
CA ARG A 40 -7.44 6.52 20.43
C ARG A 40 -8.75 6.12 19.77
N ASP A 41 -9.52 5.33 20.47
CA ASP A 41 -10.89 5.01 20.08
C ASP A 41 -11.74 6.29 20.13
N TYR A 42 -11.89 6.94 18.99
CA TYR A 42 -12.80 8.06 18.85
C TYR A 42 -14.19 7.54 18.52
N SER A 43 -15.18 7.98 19.29
CA SER A 43 -16.58 7.75 18.96
C SER A 43 -17.19 9.08 18.49
N LEU A 44 -17.51 9.18 17.22
CA LEU A 44 -18.03 10.39 16.57
C LEU A 44 -19.33 10.09 15.78
N PRO A 45 -20.33 9.48 16.43
CA PRO A 45 -21.57 9.14 15.74
C PRO A 45 -22.29 10.38 15.23
N GLY A 46 -22.87 10.30 14.04
CA GLY A 46 -23.58 11.41 13.40
C GLY A 46 -22.68 12.51 12.84
N LYS A 47 -21.34 12.33 12.88
CA LYS A 47 -20.40 13.19 12.17
C LYS A 47 -20.18 12.65 10.76
N ARG A 48 -19.75 13.53 9.86
CA ARG A 48 -19.47 13.19 8.46
C ARG A 48 -18.02 13.49 8.15
N ALA A 49 -17.40 12.61 7.38
CA ALA A 49 -16.06 12.77 6.82
C ALA A 49 -16.15 12.78 5.30
N LEU A 50 -15.36 13.61 4.66
CA LEU A 50 -15.19 13.62 3.20
C LEU A 50 -13.73 13.36 2.89
N LEU A 51 -13.47 12.26 2.19
CA LEU A 51 -12.16 11.92 1.64
C LEU A 51 -12.08 12.44 0.21
N ILE A 52 -11.19 13.39 -0.03
CA ILE A 52 -10.96 13.95 -1.36
C ILE A 52 -9.66 13.39 -1.91
N THR A 53 -9.73 12.80 -3.10
CA THR A 53 -8.59 12.14 -3.75
C THR A 53 -8.24 12.80 -5.08
N THR A 54 -7.04 12.48 -5.57
CA THR A 54 -6.65 12.86 -6.94
C THR A 54 -7.48 12.11 -7.98
N SER A 55 -7.65 12.74 -9.15
CA SER A 55 -8.08 12.08 -10.38
C SER A 55 -6.92 11.88 -11.35
N HIS A 56 -5.67 12.13 -10.92
CA HIS A 56 -4.49 12.04 -11.75
C HIS A 56 -3.92 10.63 -11.67
N GLY A 57 -4.02 9.89 -12.77
CA GLY A 57 -3.63 8.48 -12.85
C GLY A 57 -2.39 8.21 -13.71
N VAL A 58 -1.66 9.25 -14.12
CA VAL A 58 -0.50 9.13 -15.02
C VAL A 58 0.63 9.98 -14.47
N LEU A 59 1.78 9.36 -14.21
CA LEU A 59 3.00 10.06 -13.80
C LEU A 59 3.69 10.65 -15.04
N ASN A 60 3.44 11.91 -15.32
CA ASN A 60 3.93 12.60 -16.50
C ASN A 60 4.69 13.89 -16.16
N ALA A 61 5.61 14.29 -17.03
CA ALA A 61 6.28 15.57 -16.91
C ALA A 61 5.33 16.74 -17.21
N PRO A 62 5.63 17.95 -16.73
CA PRO A 62 4.80 19.13 -17.05
C PRO A 62 4.61 19.32 -18.55
N GLY A 63 3.35 19.41 -18.99
CA GLY A 63 2.99 19.55 -20.40
C GLY A 63 2.84 18.24 -21.17
N GLU A 64 3.18 17.10 -20.59
CA GLU A 64 2.95 15.79 -21.18
C GLU A 64 1.60 15.19 -20.71
N THR A 65 1.06 14.28 -21.51
CA THR A 65 -0.21 13.59 -21.21
C THR A 65 -0.06 12.08 -21.03
N THR A 66 1.15 11.57 -21.23
CA THR A 66 1.48 10.14 -21.16
C THR A 66 2.56 9.89 -20.11
N GLY A 67 2.55 8.72 -19.49
CA GLY A 67 3.52 8.30 -18.50
C GLY A 67 3.10 7.00 -17.83
N ASP A 68 3.82 6.61 -16.80
CA ASP A 68 3.52 5.40 -16.03
C ASP A 68 2.22 5.56 -15.23
N PRO A 69 1.46 4.46 -15.01
CA PRO A 69 0.31 4.48 -14.13
C PRO A 69 0.68 4.90 -12.71
N THR A 70 -0.09 5.81 -12.14
CA THR A 70 0.03 6.27 -10.75
C THR A 70 -1.34 6.55 -10.15
N GLY A 71 -1.40 7.09 -8.97
CA GLY A 71 -2.64 7.45 -8.30
C GLY A 71 -2.49 7.61 -6.80
N VAL A 72 -3.55 7.29 -6.09
CA VAL A 72 -3.58 7.31 -4.63
C VAL A 72 -2.80 6.12 -4.08
N MET A 73 -2.04 6.33 -3.02
CA MET A 73 -1.47 5.24 -2.25
C MET A 73 -2.59 4.48 -1.52
N ALA A 74 -2.73 3.18 -1.82
CA ALA A 74 -3.87 2.39 -1.34
C ALA A 74 -4.02 2.42 0.18
N SER A 75 -2.93 2.29 0.94
CA SER A 75 -2.96 2.28 2.41
C SER A 75 -3.32 3.64 3.02
N GLU A 76 -2.84 4.75 2.47
CA GLU A 76 -3.21 6.09 2.95
C GLU A 76 -4.70 6.34 2.83
N PHE A 77 -5.30 5.87 1.75
CA PHE A 77 -6.73 5.98 1.53
C PHE A 77 -7.53 5.05 2.44
N THR A 78 -7.19 3.76 2.43
CA THR A 78 -7.98 2.72 3.14
C THR A 78 -7.90 2.87 4.65
N ILE A 79 -6.73 3.20 5.21
CA ILE A 79 -6.57 3.39 6.67
C ILE A 79 -7.46 4.55 7.12
N ALA A 80 -7.41 5.71 6.47
CA ALA A 80 -8.25 6.85 6.82
C ALA A 80 -9.74 6.52 6.70
N TYR A 81 -10.14 5.85 5.62
CA TYR A 81 -11.52 5.45 5.39
C TYR A 81 -12.07 4.56 6.52
N TYR A 82 -11.35 3.50 6.86
CA TYR A 82 -11.79 2.59 7.91
C TYR A 82 -11.74 3.20 9.30
N GLN A 83 -10.75 4.03 9.61
CA GLN A 83 -10.70 4.73 10.90
C GLN A 83 -11.90 5.67 11.11
N PHE A 84 -12.37 6.35 10.08
CA PHE A 84 -13.59 7.16 10.19
C PHE A 84 -14.83 6.30 10.34
N LEU A 85 -14.93 5.18 9.63
CA LEU A 85 -16.03 4.24 9.81
C LEU A 85 -16.05 3.63 11.22
N ASP A 86 -14.90 3.22 11.74
CA ASP A 86 -14.76 2.64 13.08
C ASP A 86 -15.11 3.68 14.16
N ALA A 87 -14.86 4.96 13.92
CA ALA A 87 -15.31 6.06 14.77
C ALA A 87 -16.84 6.31 14.71
N GLY A 88 -17.57 5.59 13.87
CA GLY A 88 -19.04 5.73 13.72
C GLY A 88 -19.46 6.91 12.83
N MET A 89 -18.58 7.43 11.98
CA MET A 89 -18.86 8.53 11.07
C MET A 89 -19.48 8.02 9.76
N GLU A 90 -20.26 8.88 9.10
CA GLU A 90 -20.62 8.72 7.70
C GLU A 90 -19.45 9.17 6.83
N VAL A 91 -18.98 8.31 5.91
CA VAL A 91 -17.82 8.62 5.07
C VAL A 91 -18.26 8.74 3.61
N GLU A 92 -17.96 9.89 3.04
CA GLU A 92 -18.13 10.16 1.62
C GLU A 92 -16.75 10.21 0.94
N ILE A 93 -16.70 9.81 -0.32
CA ILE A 93 -15.48 9.80 -1.13
C ILE A 93 -15.74 10.62 -2.38
N ALA A 94 -14.80 11.49 -2.71
CA ALA A 94 -14.82 12.27 -3.92
C ALA A 94 -13.44 12.32 -4.59
N SER A 95 -13.41 12.32 -5.90
CA SER A 95 -12.22 12.66 -6.67
C SER A 95 -12.38 14.03 -7.35
N ILE A 96 -11.28 14.72 -7.62
CA ILE A 96 -11.29 16.11 -8.11
C ILE A 96 -12.12 16.27 -9.40
N LYS A 97 -12.06 15.28 -10.30
CA LYS A 97 -12.82 15.29 -11.56
C LYS A 97 -14.09 14.44 -11.50
N GLY A 98 -14.39 13.81 -10.37
CA GLY A 98 -15.43 12.79 -10.26
C GLY A 98 -15.02 11.47 -10.92
N GLY A 99 -15.87 10.44 -10.77
CA GLY A 99 -15.67 9.13 -11.37
C GLY A 99 -14.65 8.26 -10.63
N GLU A 100 -13.97 7.42 -11.37
CA GLU A 100 -13.03 6.44 -10.84
C GLU A 100 -11.80 7.10 -10.21
N ILE A 101 -11.36 6.54 -9.07
CA ILE A 101 -10.16 6.98 -8.35
C ILE A 101 -8.99 6.11 -8.80
N PRO A 102 -7.95 6.68 -9.43
CA PRO A 102 -6.78 5.90 -9.79
C PRO A 102 -6.00 5.50 -8.54
N ILE A 103 -5.63 4.23 -8.46
CA ILE A 103 -4.76 3.68 -7.41
C ILE A 103 -3.40 3.41 -8.03
N ASP A 104 -2.34 3.83 -7.34
CA ASP A 104 -0.98 3.54 -7.79
C ASP A 104 -0.73 2.03 -7.74
N PRO A 105 -0.45 1.36 -8.88
CA PRO A 105 -0.28 -0.08 -8.94
C PRO A 105 0.89 -0.60 -8.09
N GLN A 106 1.89 0.22 -7.81
CA GLN A 106 3.03 -0.15 -6.97
C GLN A 106 2.57 -0.41 -5.52
N THR A 107 1.59 0.34 -5.04
CA THR A 107 1.08 0.24 -3.67
C THR A 107 0.24 -1.00 -3.43
N LEU A 108 -0.15 -1.70 -4.49
CA LEU A 108 -0.88 -2.98 -4.41
C LEU A 108 0.06 -4.19 -4.33
N LYS A 109 1.36 -4.00 -4.48
CA LYS A 109 2.33 -5.09 -4.36
C LYS A 109 2.40 -5.60 -2.93
N ARG A 110 2.50 -6.94 -2.77
CA ARG A 110 2.50 -7.61 -1.45
C ARG A 110 3.54 -7.06 -0.46
N VAL A 111 4.67 -6.55 -0.94
CA VAL A 111 5.74 -6.00 -0.09
C VAL A 111 5.36 -4.64 0.51
N ILE A 112 4.48 -3.89 -0.16
CA ILE A 112 4.10 -2.53 0.23
C ILE A 112 2.72 -2.52 0.89
N ARG A 113 1.87 -3.48 0.53
CA ARG A 113 0.52 -3.60 1.08
C ARG A 113 0.59 -4.12 2.52
N SER A 114 0.23 -3.30 3.46
CA SER A 114 0.00 -3.64 4.86
C SER A 114 -1.29 -4.43 5.03
#